data_1b42149cba31400554a9e672911cf046
#
_entry.id   1b42149cba31400554a9e672911cf046
#
_cell.length_a   1.000
_cell.length_b   1.000
_cell.length_c   1.000
_cell.angle_alpha   90.00
_cell.angle_beta   90.00
_cell.angle_gamma   90.00
#
_symmetry.space_group_name_H-M   'P 1'
#
loop_
_entity.id
_entity.type
_entity.pdbx_description
1 polymer ?
#
loop_
_entity_poly.entity_id
_entity_poly.type
_entity_poly.pdbx_seq_one_letter_code
_entity_poly.pdbx_strand_id
1 'polypeptide(L)'
;MKQRKKSKRNKPKKQQKKYAHIEKAERLEIAILLKKGYGVRDIAKALKRGAGTISDEIQKNSVKGAYDPKKAQHKARVRRMYSKYQGMKVVGNRELWDYVEEKLKLDWSPEEIAGRIKHVDRHITYASYQAIYKFVYSVYGRRLERCLRYKGKKRKPKGRAKVIQLENRVFIEKRPKIVEKRKRFGDWEGDFIVSGKNGTGVLLVLHERKARYTIIRKIMSKSPALVNRYLQEMFGIVVCFNSLTLDNDIVFRKHEELSKLLGKPVYFCHPYHSWEKGSVENTNKLIRQYIPKGSDISRYPDKEVQTIEDKLNNRPRKCLTYQTPLEVMIKNNQLKTVEQFININTNKNKPRVRLEG
;
A
#
# COMPACT_ATOMS: atom_id res chain seq x y z
N MET A 1 18.85 -58.16 2.38
CA MET A 1 17.84 -57.61 3.34
C MET A 1 16.91 -56.63 2.62
N LYS A 2 15.66 -57.00 2.35
CA LYS A 2 14.68 -56.17 1.65
C LYS A 2 13.89 -55.36 2.67
N GLN A 3 14.01 -54.04 2.68
CA GLN A 3 13.21 -53.15 3.54
C GLN A 3 11.78 -53.04 2.99
N ARG A 4 10.80 -53.44 3.77
CA ARG A 4 9.37 -53.25 3.51
C ARG A 4 8.98 -51.81 3.74
N LYS A 5 8.61 -51.06 2.67
CA LYS A 5 7.94 -49.77 2.75
C LYS A 5 6.54 -49.94 3.32
N LYS A 6 6.28 -49.40 4.54
CA LYS A 6 4.94 -49.29 5.11
C LYS A 6 4.14 -48.26 4.35
N SER A 7 3.08 -48.68 3.66
CA SER A 7 2.11 -47.79 3.03
C SER A 7 1.31 -47.00 4.09
N LYS A 8 1.40 -45.70 4.08
CA LYS A 8 0.52 -44.82 4.89
C LYS A 8 -0.90 -44.91 4.34
N ARG A 9 -1.80 -45.60 5.02
CA ARG A 9 -3.25 -45.56 4.73
C ARG A 9 -3.76 -44.14 4.87
N ASN A 10 -4.15 -43.53 3.76
CA ASN A 10 -4.90 -42.27 3.76
C ASN A 10 -6.26 -42.46 4.40
N LYS A 11 -6.47 -41.92 5.62
CA LYS A 11 -7.79 -41.83 6.21
C LYS A 11 -8.66 -40.88 5.37
N PRO A 12 -9.91 -41.24 4.99
CA PRO A 12 -10.76 -40.35 4.23
C PRO A 12 -11.02 -39.07 5.04
N LYS A 13 -10.80 -37.89 4.41
CA LYS A 13 -11.13 -36.60 5.01
C LYS A 13 -12.63 -36.57 5.30
N LYS A 14 -13.03 -36.49 6.60
CA LYS A 14 -14.40 -36.23 7.00
C LYS A 14 -14.89 -35.01 6.26
N GLN A 15 -15.90 -35.15 5.41
CA GLN A 15 -16.61 -34.04 4.80
C GLN A 15 -17.14 -33.15 5.91
N GLN A 16 -16.68 -31.93 6.04
CA GLN A 16 -17.24 -30.92 6.95
C GLN A 16 -18.68 -30.66 6.50
N LYS A 17 -19.68 -31.10 7.28
CA LYS A 17 -21.07 -30.74 7.03
C LYS A 17 -21.16 -29.22 7.00
N LYS A 18 -21.50 -28.65 5.84
CA LYS A 18 -21.75 -27.21 5.72
C LYS A 18 -22.90 -26.85 6.64
N TYR A 19 -22.63 -26.04 7.66
CA TYR A 19 -23.63 -25.50 8.55
C TYR A 19 -24.54 -24.55 7.77
N ALA A 20 -25.84 -24.86 7.67
CA ALA A 20 -26.82 -24.02 7.00
C ALA A 20 -27.76 -23.37 8.06
N HIS A 21 -27.85 -22.06 8.04
CA HIS A 21 -28.78 -21.32 8.89
C HIS A 21 -30.24 -21.59 8.49
N ILE A 22 -31.17 -21.48 9.45
CA ILE A 22 -32.62 -21.53 9.18
C ILE A 22 -32.98 -20.32 8.31
N GLU A 23 -33.66 -20.56 7.19
CA GLU A 23 -34.10 -19.57 6.23
C GLU A 23 -35.47 -18.97 6.58
N LYS A 24 -35.89 -17.91 5.87
CA LYS A 24 -37.17 -17.25 6.09
C LYS A 24 -38.35 -18.20 5.79
N ALA A 25 -38.25 -19.04 4.75
CA ALA A 25 -39.26 -20.02 4.38
C ALA A 25 -39.45 -21.07 5.49
N GLU A 26 -38.35 -21.64 6.00
CA GLU A 26 -38.38 -22.61 7.10
C GLU A 26 -38.99 -22.00 8.36
N ARG A 27 -38.80 -20.71 8.65
CA ARG A 27 -39.45 -20.04 9.79
C ARG A 27 -40.96 -19.92 9.62
N LEU A 28 -41.45 -19.71 8.39
CA LEU A 28 -42.89 -19.73 8.10
C LEU A 28 -43.47 -21.12 8.30
N GLU A 29 -42.79 -22.16 7.83
CA GLU A 29 -43.23 -23.55 8.05
C GLU A 29 -43.23 -23.94 9.53
N ILE A 30 -42.23 -23.56 10.31
CA ILE A 30 -42.20 -23.74 11.77
C ILE A 30 -43.45 -23.13 12.41
N ALA A 31 -43.79 -21.88 12.02
CA ALA A 31 -44.96 -21.20 12.59
C ALA A 31 -46.28 -21.90 12.25
N ILE A 32 -46.43 -22.41 11.01
CA ILE A 32 -47.61 -23.12 10.56
C ILE A 32 -47.75 -24.45 11.31
N LEU A 33 -46.68 -25.22 11.43
CA LEU A 33 -46.67 -26.51 12.09
C LEU A 33 -46.93 -26.38 13.61
N LEU A 34 -46.36 -25.34 14.26
CA LEU A 34 -46.64 -25.01 15.65
C LEU A 34 -48.13 -24.69 15.87
N LYS A 35 -48.76 -23.90 14.98
CA LYS A 35 -50.21 -23.62 15.04
C LYS A 35 -51.08 -24.85 14.87
N LYS A 36 -50.60 -25.85 14.13
CA LYS A 36 -51.25 -27.15 13.95
C LYS A 36 -51.03 -28.13 15.11
N GLY A 37 -50.29 -27.73 16.16
CA GLY A 37 -50.01 -28.54 17.33
C GLY A 37 -48.85 -29.54 17.19
N TYR A 38 -48.04 -29.47 16.14
CA TYR A 38 -46.91 -30.38 15.96
C TYR A 38 -45.81 -30.11 16.98
N GLY A 39 -45.22 -31.18 17.51
CA GLY A 39 -44.09 -31.09 18.42
C GLY A 39 -42.76 -30.75 17.72
N VAL A 40 -41.78 -30.30 18.50
CA VAL A 40 -40.45 -29.92 18.00
C VAL A 40 -39.78 -31.03 17.18
N ARG A 41 -39.96 -32.32 17.59
CA ARG A 41 -39.38 -33.47 16.88
C ARG A 41 -40.01 -33.69 15.51
N ASP A 42 -41.33 -33.49 15.41
CA ASP A 42 -42.07 -33.66 14.14
C ASP A 42 -41.73 -32.54 13.16
N ILE A 43 -41.66 -31.31 13.67
CA ILE A 43 -41.21 -30.15 12.88
C ILE A 43 -39.76 -30.36 12.36
N ALA A 44 -38.88 -30.88 13.21
CA ALA A 44 -37.51 -31.19 12.82
C ALA A 44 -37.44 -32.26 11.73
N LYS A 45 -38.30 -33.29 11.80
CA LYS A 45 -38.43 -34.32 10.78
C LYS A 45 -38.94 -33.77 9.46
N ALA A 46 -40.00 -32.96 9.51
CA ALA A 46 -40.58 -32.30 8.33
C ALA A 46 -39.57 -31.42 7.60
N LEU A 47 -38.78 -30.60 8.32
CA LEU A 47 -37.78 -29.67 7.76
C LEU A 47 -36.41 -30.32 7.50
N LYS A 48 -36.26 -31.64 7.78
CA LYS A 48 -34.96 -32.35 7.67
C LYS A 48 -33.82 -31.64 8.42
N ARG A 49 -34.15 -31.12 9.60
CA ARG A 49 -33.23 -30.41 10.49
C ARG A 49 -33.06 -31.19 11.81
N GLY A 50 -32.01 -30.91 12.55
CA GLY A 50 -31.81 -31.46 13.88
C GLY A 50 -32.87 -30.92 14.89
N ALA A 51 -33.41 -31.79 15.78
CA ALA A 51 -34.39 -31.37 16.78
C ALA A 51 -33.86 -30.25 17.68
N GLY A 52 -32.58 -30.28 18.09
CA GLY A 52 -31.94 -29.22 18.84
C GLY A 52 -31.91 -27.87 18.09
N THR A 53 -31.75 -27.90 16.75
CA THR A 53 -31.76 -26.68 15.92
C THR A 53 -33.15 -26.03 15.93
N ILE A 54 -34.21 -26.82 15.83
CA ILE A 54 -35.59 -26.32 15.86
C ILE A 54 -35.95 -25.82 17.26
N SER A 55 -35.58 -26.58 18.31
CA SER A 55 -35.78 -26.17 19.71
C SER A 55 -35.11 -24.81 19.98
N ASP A 56 -33.85 -24.68 19.62
CA ASP A 56 -33.06 -23.43 19.75
C ASP A 56 -33.69 -22.27 18.97
N GLU A 57 -34.18 -22.50 17.75
CA GLU A 57 -34.84 -21.48 16.95
C GLU A 57 -36.14 -21.00 17.63
N ILE A 58 -36.96 -21.90 18.10
CA ILE A 58 -38.22 -21.56 18.79
C ILE A 58 -37.93 -20.83 20.10
N GLN A 59 -37.06 -21.38 20.94
CA GLN A 59 -36.76 -20.83 22.26
C GLN A 59 -36.12 -19.43 22.18
N LYS A 60 -35.13 -19.27 21.31
CA LYS A 60 -34.37 -18.00 21.18
C LYS A 60 -35.14 -16.89 20.46
N ASN A 61 -36.15 -17.27 19.66
CA ASN A 61 -36.83 -16.30 18.78
C ASN A 61 -38.30 -16.05 19.14
N SER A 62 -38.91 -16.84 20.02
CA SER A 62 -40.25 -16.54 20.54
C SER A 62 -40.29 -15.23 21.35
N VAL A 63 -41.46 -14.62 21.39
CA VAL A 63 -41.76 -13.39 22.15
C VAL A 63 -43.01 -13.64 22.97
N LYS A 64 -42.94 -13.48 24.28
CA LYS A 64 -44.06 -13.75 25.22
C LYS A 64 -44.70 -15.11 24.98
N GLY A 65 -43.89 -16.17 24.79
CA GLY A 65 -44.37 -17.54 24.59
C GLY A 65 -44.86 -17.87 23.17
N ALA A 66 -45.08 -16.89 22.31
CA ALA A 66 -45.55 -17.09 20.94
C ALA A 66 -44.40 -16.98 19.92
N TYR A 67 -44.37 -17.90 18.94
CA TYR A 67 -43.43 -17.87 17.83
C TYR A 67 -44.02 -17.13 16.63
N ASP A 68 -43.43 -15.96 16.30
CA ASP A 68 -43.75 -15.17 15.10
C ASP A 68 -42.58 -15.22 14.11
N PRO A 69 -42.80 -15.74 12.88
CA PRO A 69 -41.73 -15.93 11.90
C PRO A 69 -41.07 -14.62 11.44
N LYS A 70 -41.82 -13.49 11.37
CA LYS A 70 -41.28 -12.17 11.01
C LYS A 70 -40.37 -11.62 12.10
N LYS A 71 -40.84 -11.70 13.37
CA LYS A 71 -40.07 -11.30 14.55
C LYS A 71 -38.85 -12.20 14.74
N ALA A 72 -38.98 -13.53 14.53
CA ALA A 72 -37.88 -14.49 14.57
C ALA A 72 -36.80 -14.18 13.53
N GLN A 73 -37.23 -13.90 12.30
CA GLN A 73 -36.29 -13.49 11.22
C GLN A 73 -35.55 -12.18 11.56
N HIS A 74 -36.27 -11.21 12.10
CA HIS A 74 -35.66 -9.94 12.53
C HIS A 74 -34.64 -10.16 13.66
N LYS A 75 -35.05 -10.89 14.75
CA LYS A 75 -34.16 -11.23 15.87
C LYS A 75 -32.91 -11.99 15.42
N ALA A 76 -33.08 -12.99 14.54
CA ALA A 76 -31.93 -13.74 14.03
C ALA A 76 -31.00 -12.90 13.17
N ARG A 77 -31.54 -11.94 12.35
CA ARG A 77 -30.77 -11.00 11.58
C ARG A 77 -29.99 -10.04 12.48
N VAL A 78 -30.65 -9.46 13.48
CA VAL A 78 -30.04 -8.53 14.44
C VAL A 78 -28.90 -9.22 15.20
N ARG A 79 -29.15 -10.44 15.76
CA ARG A 79 -28.11 -11.24 16.44
C ARG A 79 -26.90 -11.50 15.53
N ARG A 80 -27.12 -11.89 14.27
CA ARG A 80 -26.03 -12.10 13.31
C ARG A 80 -25.26 -10.82 13.00
N MET A 81 -25.95 -9.70 12.92
CA MET A 81 -25.34 -8.39 12.71
C MET A 81 -24.46 -7.99 13.90
N TYR A 82 -24.91 -8.24 15.13
CA TYR A 82 -24.17 -7.91 16.35
C TYR A 82 -23.16 -8.99 16.77
N SER A 83 -23.38 -10.28 16.52
CA SER A 83 -22.44 -11.36 16.89
C SER A 83 -21.11 -11.27 16.16
N LYS A 84 -21.08 -10.63 14.99
CA LYS A 84 -19.88 -10.34 14.21
C LYS A 84 -19.54 -8.86 14.21
N TYR A 85 -19.77 -8.18 15.33
CA TYR A 85 -19.38 -6.79 15.46
C TYR A 85 -17.84 -6.69 15.47
N GLN A 86 -17.28 -6.52 14.29
CA GLN A 86 -15.86 -6.66 14.04
C GLN A 86 -15.07 -5.36 14.31
N GLY A 87 -15.77 -4.26 14.61
CA GLY A 87 -15.17 -3.04 15.12
C GLY A 87 -14.76 -3.13 16.59
N MET A 88 -15.37 -4.03 17.37
CA MET A 88 -15.13 -4.15 18.81
C MET A 88 -13.68 -4.50 19.16
N LYS A 89 -12.95 -5.22 18.29
CA LYS A 89 -11.55 -5.56 18.57
C LYS A 89 -10.68 -4.32 18.71
N VAL A 90 -10.90 -3.30 17.85
CA VAL A 90 -10.17 -2.03 17.92
C VAL A 90 -10.75 -1.16 19.03
N VAL A 91 -12.08 -1.10 19.15
CA VAL A 91 -12.78 -0.29 20.17
C VAL A 91 -12.52 -0.77 21.58
N GLY A 92 -12.48 -2.10 21.79
CA GLY A 92 -12.28 -2.73 23.10
C GLY A 92 -10.81 -2.73 23.57
N ASN A 93 -9.87 -2.27 22.78
CA ASN A 93 -8.46 -2.16 23.15
C ASN A 93 -7.95 -0.75 22.86
N ARG A 94 -7.71 0.01 23.95
CA ARG A 94 -7.33 1.43 23.87
C ARG A 94 -6.00 1.65 23.16
N GLU A 95 -5.00 0.85 23.49
CA GLU A 95 -3.67 0.93 22.86
C GLU A 95 -3.75 0.68 21.36
N LEU A 96 -4.48 -0.35 20.93
CA LEU A 96 -4.71 -0.63 19.52
C LEU A 96 -5.50 0.48 18.82
N TRP A 97 -6.50 1.08 19.51
CA TRP A 97 -7.24 2.21 18.96
C TRP A 97 -6.33 3.40 18.69
N ASP A 98 -5.57 3.81 19.72
CA ASP A 98 -4.69 4.98 19.62
C ASP A 98 -3.62 4.77 18.53
N TYR A 99 -3.04 3.57 18.47
CA TYR A 99 -2.11 3.18 17.40
C TYR A 99 -2.76 3.27 16.01
N VAL A 100 -3.94 2.67 15.80
CA VAL A 100 -4.64 2.69 14.51
C VAL A 100 -5.02 4.12 14.11
N GLU A 101 -5.50 4.93 15.05
CA GLU A 101 -5.86 6.33 14.79
C GLU A 101 -4.64 7.16 14.39
N GLU A 102 -3.52 7.04 15.11
CA GLU A 102 -2.26 7.70 14.80
C GLU A 102 -1.77 7.34 13.39
N LYS A 103 -1.71 6.04 13.08
CA LYS A 103 -1.17 5.60 11.79
C LYS A 103 -2.09 5.96 10.61
N LEU A 104 -3.42 5.97 10.80
CA LEU A 104 -4.34 6.48 9.79
C LEU A 104 -4.17 7.98 9.53
N LYS A 105 -3.89 8.78 10.57
CA LYS A 105 -3.57 10.22 10.44
C LYS A 105 -2.24 10.46 9.70
N LEU A 106 -1.31 9.50 9.74
CA LEU A 106 -0.09 9.47 8.94
C LEU A 106 -0.31 8.94 7.52
N ASP A 107 -1.57 8.81 7.09
CA ASP A 107 -1.98 8.33 5.76
C ASP A 107 -1.62 6.86 5.47
N TRP A 108 -1.38 6.03 6.50
CA TRP A 108 -1.20 4.59 6.29
C TRP A 108 -2.55 3.93 5.98
N SER A 109 -2.53 2.95 5.09
CA SER A 109 -3.73 2.15 4.82
C SER A 109 -3.97 1.08 5.90
N PRO A 110 -5.21 0.62 6.10
CA PRO A 110 -5.50 -0.49 7.00
C PRO A 110 -4.66 -1.75 6.75
N GLU A 111 -4.28 -2.03 5.49
CA GLU A 111 -3.40 -3.14 5.15
C GLU A 111 -1.97 -2.92 5.64
N GLU A 112 -1.45 -1.69 5.52
CA GLU A 112 -0.12 -1.32 6.01
C GLU A 112 -0.07 -1.39 7.53
N ILE A 113 -1.10 -0.91 8.23
CA ILE A 113 -1.22 -0.96 9.69
C ILE A 113 -1.27 -2.42 10.17
N ALA A 114 -2.18 -3.23 9.63
CA ALA A 114 -2.31 -4.64 10.01
C ALA A 114 -1.03 -5.44 9.73
N GLY A 115 -0.39 -5.18 8.59
CA GLY A 115 0.87 -5.81 8.24
C GLY A 115 2.02 -5.38 9.14
N ARG A 116 2.09 -4.10 9.49
CA ARG A 116 3.10 -3.55 10.39
C ARG A 116 3.00 -4.18 11.79
N ILE A 117 1.81 -4.22 12.39
CA ILE A 117 1.56 -4.90 13.68
C ILE A 117 1.99 -6.38 13.60
N LYS A 118 1.65 -7.07 12.52
CA LYS A 118 1.96 -8.50 12.39
C LYS A 118 3.46 -8.80 12.30
N HIS A 119 4.23 -7.97 11.63
CA HIS A 119 5.60 -8.29 11.25
C HIS A 119 6.67 -7.50 12.03
N VAL A 120 6.36 -6.29 12.48
CA VAL A 120 7.32 -5.36 13.09
C VAL A 120 6.89 -4.99 14.50
N ASP A 121 5.76 -4.31 14.66
CA ASP A 121 5.30 -3.75 15.95
C ASP A 121 4.47 -4.80 16.72
N ARG A 122 5.07 -5.98 16.99
CA ARG A 122 4.40 -7.17 17.55
C ARG A 122 3.91 -7.01 18.99
N HIS A 123 4.35 -5.96 19.69
CA HIS A 123 3.85 -5.60 21.02
C HIS A 123 2.40 -5.10 20.98
N ILE A 124 1.96 -4.55 19.84
CA ILE A 124 0.58 -4.10 19.65
C ILE A 124 -0.33 -5.31 19.37
N THR A 125 -1.49 -5.35 19.99
CA THR A 125 -2.51 -6.40 19.74
C THR A 125 -2.88 -6.46 18.26
N TYR A 126 -2.70 -7.62 17.62
CA TYR A 126 -2.97 -7.79 16.20
C TYR A 126 -4.43 -7.57 15.84
N ALA A 127 -4.68 -6.73 14.84
CA ALA A 127 -5.95 -6.60 14.14
C ALA A 127 -5.77 -6.82 12.64
N SER A 128 -6.70 -7.58 12.02
CA SER A 128 -6.69 -7.74 10.57
C SER A 128 -7.12 -6.44 9.88
N TYR A 129 -6.69 -6.22 8.62
CA TYR A 129 -7.10 -5.04 7.86
C TYR A 129 -8.63 -4.94 7.71
N GLN A 130 -9.34 -6.07 7.63
CA GLN A 130 -10.81 -6.07 7.62
C GLN A 130 -11.40 -5.54 8.93
N ALA A 131 -10.79 -5.88 10.08
CA ALA A 131 -11.22 -5.36 11.38
C ALA A 131 -10.99 -3.84 11.47
N ILE A 132 -9.86 -3.35 10.95
CA ILE A 132 -9.56 -1.92 10.89
C ILE A 132 -10.51 -1.18 9.94
N TYR A 133 -10.79 -1.70 8.74
CA TYR A 133 -11.80 -1.11 7.85
C TYR A 133 -13.19 -1.03 8.50
N LYS A 134 -13.60 -2.11 9.18
CA LYS A 134 -14.90 -2.12 9.88
C LYS A 134 -14.94 -1.12 11.02
N PHE A 135 -13.84 -0.93 11.74
CA PHE A 135 -13.73 0.14 12.73
C PHE A 135 -13.89 1.51 12.07
N VAL A 136 -13.15 1.80 11.00
CA VAL A 136 -13.20 3.10 10.28
C VAL A 136 -14.61 3.41 9.77
N TYR A 137 -15.35 2.40 9.25
CA TYR A 137 -16.73 2.58 8.77
C TYR A 137 -17.80 2.47 9.87
N SER A 138 -17.41 2.23 11.13
CA SER A 138 -18.32 2.22 12.27
C SER A 138 -18.59 3.65 12.79
N VAL A 139 -19.57 3.79 13.68
CA VAL A 139 -19.85 5.07 14.36
C VAL A 139 -18.63 5.60 15.12
N TYR A 140 -17.77 4.73 15.61
CA TYR A 140 -16.60 5.09 16.42
C TYR A 140 -15.43 5.63 15.58
N GLY A 141 -15.21 5.07 14.38
CA GLY A 141 -14.09 5.41 13.51
C GLY A 141 -14.42 6.31 12.33
N ARG A 142 -15.69 6.67 12.12
CA ARG A 142 -16.17 7.36 10.92
C ARG A 142 -15.42 8.66 10.59
N ARG A 143 -14.95 9.38 11.61
CA ARG A 143 -14.10 10.57 11.44
C ARG A 143 -12.78 10.29 10.72
N LEU A 144 -12.30 9.02 10.75
CA LEU A 144 -11.04 8.59 10.14
C LEU A 144 -11.21 8.13 8.69
N GLU A 145 -12.44 8.04 8.17
CA GLU A 145 -12.70 7.68 6.77
C GLU A 145 -12.01 8.66 5.79
N ARG A 146 -11.91 9.93 6.17
CA ARG A 146 -11.20 10.96 5.39
C ARG A 146 -9.71 10.67 5.17
N CYS A 147 -9.09 9.87 6.04
CA CYS A 147 -7.69 9.46 5.93
C CYS A 147 -7.49 8.34 4.89
N LEU A 148 -8.56 7.70 4.42
CA LEU A 148 -8.45 6.66 3.41
C LEU A 148 -8.16 7.24 2.02
N ARG A 149 -7.20 6.62 1.31
CA ARG A 149 -6.71 7.07 0.00
C ARG A 149 -7.79 7.11 -1.10
N TYR A 150 -8.65 6.10 -1.16
CA TYR A 150 -9.65 5.97 -2.20
C TYR A 150 -11.06 6.20 -1.66
N LYS A 151 -11.64 7.33 -2.03
CA LYS A 151 -13.01 7.72 -1.67
C LYS A 151 -14.02 7.32 -2.78
N GLY A 152 -13.87 6.12 -3.36
CA GLY A 152 -14.83 5.61 -4.36
C GLY A 152 -14.77 6.24 -5.76
N LYS A 153 -13.77 7.04 -6.10
CA LYS A 153 -13.66 7.69 -7.43
C LYS A 153 -13.24 6.70 -8.53
N LYS A 154 -14.05 6.61 -9.61
CA LYS A 154 -13.75 5.81 -10.80
C LYS A 154 -12.67 6.50 -11.68
N ARG A 155 -11.82 5.71 -12.35
CA ARG A 155 -10.80 6.20 -13.29
C ARG A 155 -11.41 6.53 -14.66
N LYS A 156 -10.95 7.64 -15.29
CA LYS A 156 -11.21 7.94 -16.69
C LYS A 156 -10.06 7.43 -17.58
N PRO A 157 -10.33 6.96 -18.81
CA PRO A 157 -9.30 6.53 -19.76
C PRO A 157 -8.40 7.69 -20.21
N LYS A 158 -7.15 7.38 -20.60
CA LYS A 158 -6.12 8.36 -21.02
C LYS A 158 -5.98 8.41 -22.53
N GLY A 159 -5.76 9.62 -23.10
CA GLY A 159 -5.36 9.81 -24.50
C GLY A 159 -3.88 9.48 -24.75
N ARG A 160 -3.49 9.32 -26.02
CA ARG A 160 -2.11 9.05 -26.49
C ARG A 160 -1.31 10.35 -26.62
N ALA A 161 -0.01 10.32 -26.25
CA ALA A 161 0.93 11.43 -26.39
C ALA A 161 1.90 11.20 -27.57
N LYS A 162 2.50 12.29 -28.12
CA LYS A 162 3.53 12.21 -29.19
C LYS A 162 4.87 11.72 -28.64
N VAL A 163 5.62 10.97 -29.45
CA VAL A 163 6.96 10.46 -29.13
C VAL A 163 8.01 11.45 -29.57
N ILE A 164 8.99 11.70 -28.71
CA ILE A 164 10.20 12.44 -29.03
C ILE A 164 11.35 11.43 -28.99
N GLN A 165 12.19 11.41 -30.03
CA GLN A 165 13.39 10.58 -30.05
C GLN A 165 14.59 11.40 -29.57
N LEU A 166 15.34 10.85 -28.62
CA LEU A 166 16.66 11.37 -28.20
C LEU A 166 17.75 10.50 -28.82
N GLU A 167 18.85 11.10 -29.23
CA GLU A 167 20.00 10.39 -29.81
C GLU A 167 20.86 9.71 -28.74
N ASN A 168 21.68 8.71 -29.15
CA ASN A 168 22.71 8.04 -28.32
C ASN A 168 22.24 7.46 -26.98
N ARG A 169 20.97 7.02 -26.88
CA ARG A 169 20.43 6.44 -25.65
C ARG A 169 20.87 5.00 -25.44
N VAL A 170 21.22 4.69 -24.20
CA VAL A 170 21.39 3.29 -23.74
C VAL A 170 20.04 2.79 -23.22
N PHE A 171 19.40 1.90 -23.95
CA PHE A 171 18.11 1.38 -23.57
C PHE A 171 18.19 0.36 -22.41
N ILE A 172 17.04 0.15 -21.79
CA ILE A 172 16.86 -0.67 -20.58
C ILE A 172 17.31 -2.13 -20.75
N GLU A 173 17.35 -2.69 -21.97
CA GLU A 173 17.84 -4.05 -22.23
C GLU A 173 19.33 -4.21 -21.90
N LYS A 174 20.13 -3.16 -22.06
CA LYS A 174 21.55 -3.15 -21.69
C LYS A 174 21.76 -3.04 -20.18
N ARG A 175 20.69 -2.85 -19.41
CA ARG A 175 20.74 -2.76 -17.95
C ARG A 175 21.01 -4.13 -17.34
N PRO A 176 21.95 -4.26 -16.39
CA PRO A 176 22.27 -5.54 -15.74
C PRO A 176 21.03 -6.19 -15.11
N LYS A 177 20.84 -7.49 -15.28
CA LYS A 177 19.69 -8.25 -14.73
C LYS A 177 19.56 -8.15 -13.20
N ILE A 178 20.64 -7.84 -12.48
CA ILE A 178 20.60 -7.63 -11.02
C ILE A 178 19.69 -6.44 -10.64
N VAL A 179 19.61 -5.41 -11.51
CA VAL A 179 18.74 -4.23 -11.32
C VAL A 179 17.26 -4.64 -11.39
N GLU A 180 16.89 -5.53 -12.31
CA GLU A 180 15.53 -6.03 -12.43
C GLU A 180 15.13 -6.86 -11.21
N LYS A 181 16.03 -7.70 -10.73
CA LYS A 181 15.86 -8.54 -9.53
C LYS A 181 15.82 -7.72 -8.24
N ARG A 182 16.13 -6.40 -8.26
CA ARG A 182 16.15 -5.50 -7.10
C ARG A 182 16.98 -6.05 -5.93
N LYS A 183 18.10 -6.70 -6.21
CA LYS A 183 18.93 -7.36 -5.19
C LYS A 183 19.97 -6.44 -4.56
N ARG A 184 20.38 -5.37 -5.24
CA ARG A 184 21.36 -4.40 -4.72
C ARG A 184 20.70 -3.06 -4.47
N PHE A 185 21.32 -2.24 -3.62
CA PHE A 185 20.97 -0.84 -3.43
C PHE A 185 21.61 0.05 -4.51
N GLY A 186 21.11 1.27 -4.66
CA GLY A 186 21.68 2.28 -5.52
C GLY A 186 21.23 2.24 -6.98
N ASP A 187 20.22 1.45 -7.31
CA ASP A 187 19.58 1.47 -8.62
C ASP A 187 18.31 2.34 -8.56
N TRP A 188 18.33 3.48 -9.24
CA TRP A 188 17.28 4.50 -9.14
C TRP A 188 16.44 4.62 -10.40
N GLU A 189 15.18 5.01 -10.23
CA GLU A 189 14.27 5.42 -11.30
C GLU A 189 13.98 6.93 -11.12
N GLY A 190 14.11 7.70 -12.19
CA GLY A 190 13.76 9.12 -12.21
C GLY A 190 12.51 9.39 -13.04
N ASP A 191 11.70 10.35 -12.59
CA ASP A 191 10.49 10.76 -13.30
C ASP A 191 10.10 12.20 -12.92
N PHE A 192 9.24 12.80 -13.74
CA PHE A 192 8.70 14.13 -13.47
C PHE A 192 7.20 14.09 -13.16
N ILE A 193 6.80 14.87 -12.17
CA ILE A 193 5.40 15.21 -11.95
C ILE A 193 5.20 16.66 -12.34
N VAL A 194 4.50 16.90 -13.45
CA VAL A 194 4.27 18.24 -13.98
C VAL A 194 2.98 18.87 -13.45
N SER A 195 2.97 20.20 -13.35
CA SER A 195 1.80 21.01 -13.04
C SER A 195 0.65 20.81 -14.03
N GLY A 196 -0.51 21.31 -13.71
CA GLY A 196 -1.66 21.41 -14.61
C GLY A 196 -1.37 22.38 -15.77
N LYS A 197 -2.32 22.47 -16.70
CA LYS A 197 -2.16 23.19 -17.97
C LYS A 197 -1.75 24.66 -17.80
N ASN A 198 -2.21 25.31 -16.72
CA ASN A 198 -1.95 26.72 -16.42
C ASN A 198 -1.03 26.91 -15.20
N GLY A 199 -0.41 25.83 -14.70
CA GLY A 199 0.49 25.87 -13.56
C GLY A 199 1.94 25.78 -13.95
N THR A 200 2.79 26.32 -13.09
CA THR A 200 4.25 26.27 -13.19
C THR A 200 4.82 25.31 -12.15
N GLY A 201 6.13 25.09 -12.21
CA GLY A 201 6.80 24.16 -11.32
C GLY A 201 6.58 22.70 -11.67
N VAL A 202 7.54 21.89 -11.27
CA VAL A 202 7.64 20.47 -11.55
C VAL A 202 8.26 19.79 -10.35
N LEU A 203 7.85 18.57 -10.02
CA LEU A 203 8.59 17.72 -9.08
C LEU A 203 9.51 16.78 -9.87
N LEU A 204 10.78 16.82 -9.55
CA LEU A 204 11.75 15.80 -9.92
C LEU A 204 11.70 14.72 -8.82
N VAL A 205 11.37 13.48 -9.20
CA VAL A 205 11.19 12.36 -8.29
C VAL A 205 12.23 11.30 -8.60
N LEU A 206 13.03 10.94 -7.61
CA LEU A 206 13.93 9.79 -7.64
C LEU A 206 13.37 8.69 -6.74
N HIS A 207 13.38 7.47 -7.22
CA HIS A 207 12.89 6.31 -6.48
C HIS A 207 13.91 5.18 -6.52
N GLU A 208 14.41 4.78 -5.35
CA GLU A 208 15.33 3.65 -5.20
C GLU A 208 14.57 2.32 -5.32
N ARG A 209 15.07 1.40 -6.17
CA ARG A 209 14.31 0.22 -6.58
C ARG A 209 14.22 -0.87 -5.51
N LYS A 210 15.20 -1.05 -4.64
CA LYS A 210 15.23 -2.08 -3.59
C LYS A 210 14.55 -1.60 -2.31
N ALA A 211 14.99 -0.48 -1.75
CA ALA A 211 14.46 0.10 -0.52
C ALA A 211 13.12 0.83 -0.70
N ARG A 212 12.72 1.14 -1.94
CA ARG A 212 11.54 1.98 -2.22
C ARG A 212 11.66 3.40 -1.67
N TYR A 213 12.87 3.83 -1.37
CA TYR A 213 13.14 5.17 -0.87
C TYR A 213 12.93 6.20 -1.97
N THR A 214 12.36 7.34 -1.62
CA THR A 214 11.98 8.38 -2.58
C THR A 214 12.61 9.70 -2.17
N ILE A 215 13.17 10.42 -3.14
CA ILE A 215 13.66 11.79 -2.98
C ILE A 215 12.85 12.66 -3.93
N ILE A 216 12.36 13.79 -3.45
CA ILE A 216 11.53 14.73 -4.24
C ILE A 216 12.14 16.11 -4.18
N ARG A 217 12.27 16.78 -5.33
CA ARG A 217 12.68 18.18 -5.40
C ARG A 217 11.72 18.97 -6.30
N LYS A 218 11.27 20.11 -5.81
CA LYS A 218 10.54 21.06 -6.63
C LYS A 218 11.53 21.88 -7.46
N ILE A 219 11.27 21.97 -8.76
CA ILE A 219 12.04 22.77 -9.70
C ILE A 219 11.11 23.68 -10.49
N MET A 220 11.54 24.91 -10.75
CA MET A 220 10.72 25.89 -11.47
C MET A 220 10.97 25.89 -12.98
N SER A 221 12.07 25.29 -13.42
CA SER A 221 12.44 25.16 -14.83
C SER A 221 12.97 23.77 -15.15
N LYS A 222 12.58 23.24 -16.32
CA LYS A 222 13.07 21.98 -16.88
C LYS A 222 14.31 22.15 -17.76
N SER A 223 15.17 23.15 -17.49
CA SER A 223 16.45 23.29 -18.20
C SER A 223 17.30 22.03 -17.96
N PRO A 224 17.86 21.38 -19.00
CA PRO A 224 18.68 20.18 -18.84
C PRO A 224 19.88 20.35 -17.90
N ALA A 225 20.55 21.50 -17.95
CA ALA A 225 21.69 21.80 -17.05
C ALA A 225 21.22 21.88 -15.57
N LEU A 226 20.09 22.55 -15.32
CA LEU A 226 19.52 22.67 -13.98
C LEU A 226 19.08 21.32 -13.43
N VAL A 227 18.44 20.49 -14.25
CA VAL A 227 18.01 19.13 -13.86
C VAL A 227 19.23 18.26 -13.53
N ASN A 228 20.29 18.31 -14.34
CA ASN A 228 21.52 17.57 -14.08
C ASN A 228 22.16 18.00 -12.74
N ARG A 229 22.15 19.29 -12.42
CA ARG A 229 22.64 19.83 -11.14
C ARG A 229 21.79 19.30 -9.97
N TYR A 230 20.45 19.36 -10.06
CA TYR A 230 19.58 18.84 -9.02
C TYR A 230 19.75 17.33 -8.81
N LEU A 231 19.89 16.55 -9.89
CA LEU A 231 20.18 15.12 -9.79
C LEU A 231 21.49 14.86 -9.04
N GLN A 232 22.54 15.63 -9.32
CA GLN A 232 23.81 15.50 -8.60
C GLN A 232 23.66 15.83 -7.11
N GLU A 233 22.93 16.89 -6.77
CA GLU A 233 22.64 17.26 -5.38
C GLU A 233 21.84 16.18 -4.66
N MET A 234 20.77 15.63 -5.30
CA MET A 234 19.92 14.57 -4.73
C MET A 234 20.71 13.28 -4.48
N PHE A 235 21.63 12.89 -5.37
CA PHE A 235 22.51 11.75 -5.15
C PHE A 235 23.61 12.02 -4.12
N GLY A 236 23.86 13.27 -3.79
CA GLY A 236 24.80 13.67 -2.74
C GLY A 236 24.45 13.12 -1.36
N ILE A 237 23.16 12.87 -1.06
CA ILE A 237 22.69 12.41 0.25
C ILE A 237 22.71 10.88 0.43
N VAL A 238 22.94 10.11 -0.63
CA VAL A 238 22.98 8.64 -0.55
C VAL A 238 24.41 8.11 -0.60
N VAL A 239 24.64 6.96 0.04
CA VAL A 239 25.94 6.30 0.06
C VAL A 239 26.19 5.57 -1.25
N CYS A 240 25.17 4.86 -1.75
CA CYS A 240 25.30 4.01 -2.93
C CYS A 240 24.45 4.52 -4.09
N PHE A 241 25.14 4.79 -5.21
CA PHE A 241 24.51 5.08 -6.49
C PHE A 241 25.18 4.24 -7.57
N ASN A 242 24.40 3.35 -8.22
CA ASN A 242 24.91 2.40 -9.21
C ASN A 242 24.37 2.63 -10.61
N SER A 243 23.10 3.00 -10.75
CA SER A 243 22.49 3.29 -12.04
C SER A 243 21.27 4.21 -11.90
N LEU A 244 20.95 4.91 -12.97
CA LEU A 244 19.74 5.72 -13.11
C LEU A 244 18.94 5.27 -14.32
N THR A 245 17.63 5.07 -14.17
CA THR A 245 16.72 4.77 -15.28
C THR A 245 15.73 5.91 -15.45
N LEU A 246 15.66 6.48 -16.64
CA LEU A 246 14.85 7.64 -16.99
C LEU A 246 13.82 7.29 -18.07
N ASP A 247 12.84 8.17 -18.29
CA ASP A 247 11.99 8.13 -19.47
C ASP A 247 12.60 8.95 -20.63
N ASN A 248 11.88 8.98 -21.75
CA ASN A 248 12.31 9.71 -22.95
C ASN A 248 11.88 11.19 -22.95
N ASP A 249 11.80 11.85 -21.77
CA ASP A 249 11.52 13.30 -21.74
C ASP A 249 12.72 14.08 -22.33
N ILE A 250 12.42 15.07 -23.18
CA ILE A 250 13.41 15.92 -23.86
C ILE A 250 14.35 16.65 -22.87
N VAL A 251 13.94 16.81 -21.64
CA VAL A 251 14.74 17.40 -20.56
C VAL A 251 16.03 16.62 -20.34
N PHE A 252 16.02 15.32 -20.62
CA PHE A 252 17.20 14.45 -20.48
C PHE A 252 18.08 14.39 -21.72
N ARG A 253 17.94 15.33 -22.68
CA ARG A 253 18.79 15.39 -23.89
C ARG A 253 20.28 15.50 -23.59
N LYS A 254 20.67 16.05 -22.42
CA LYS A 254 22.05 16.12 -21.93
C LYS A 254 22.42 14.94 -21.02
N HIS A 255 21.90 13.76 -21.30
CA HIS A 255 22.13 12.55 -20.48
C HIS A 255 23.58 12.04 -20.53
N GLU A 256 24.33 12.31 -21.60
CA GLU A 256 25.75 11.97 -21.68
C GLU A 256 26.57 12.82 -20.70
N GLU A 257 26.27 14.13 -20.63
CA GLU A 257 26.86 15.02 -19.62
C GLU A 257 26.47 14.52 -18.21
N LEU A 258 25.22 14.14 -18.01
CA LEU A 258 24.73 13.59 -16.73
C LEU A 258 25.48 12.30 -16.35
N SER A 259 25.65 11.37 -17.29
CA SER A 259 26.37 10.12 -17.04
C SER A 259 27.83 10.36 -16.65
N LYS A 260 28.52 11.31 -17.34
CA LYS A 260 29.87 11.74 -16.98
C LYS A 260 29.90 12.40 -15.60
N LEU A 261 28.96 13.30 -15.32
CA LEU A 261 28.84 14.00 -14.04
C LEU A 261 28.63 13.06 -12.85
N LEU A 262 27.79 12.04 -13.03
CA LEU A 262 27.49 11.05 -12.01
C LEU A 262 28.51 9.90 -11.95
N GLY A 263 29.32 9.70 -12.98
CA GLY A 263 30.25 8.58 -13.11
C GLY A 263 29.57 7.22 -13.16
N LYS A 264 28.28 7.18 -13.56
CA LYS A 264 27.45 5.98 -13.54
C LYS A 264 26.53 5.92 -14.77
N PRO A 265 26.13 4.70 -15.19
CA PRO A 265 25.29 4.53 -16.37
C PRO A 265 23.87 5.08 -16.18
N VAL A 266 23.36 5.70 -17.22
CA VAL A 266 21.98 6.17 -17.35
C VAL A 266 21.29 5.35 -18.43
N TYR A 267 20.17 4.72 -18.07
CA TYR A 267 19.37 3.87 -18.97
C TYR A 267 18.05 4.55 -19.29
N PHE A 268 17.49 4.25 -20.47
CA PHE A 268 16.23 4.79 -20.93
C PHE A 268 15.21 3.69 -21.17
N CYS A 269 13.97 3.92 -20.72
CA CYS A 269 12.84 3.08 -21.05
C CYS A 269 12.44 3.23 -22.52
N HIS A 270 11.76 2.21 -23.07
CA HIS A 270 11.19 2.34 -24.40
C HIS A 270 10.03 3.34 -24.41
N PRO A 271 9.84 4.03 -25.54
CA PRO A 271 8.65 4.85 -25.73
C PRO A 271 7.38 4.02 -25.51
N TYR A 272 6.42 4.57 -24.77
CA TYR A 272 5.13 3.93 -24.40
C TYR A 272 5.21 2.71 -23.47
N HIS A 273 6.37 2.25 -23.03
CA HIS A 273 6.55 1.13 -22.12
C HIS A 273 6.55 1.58 -20.65
N SER A 274 5.46 2.21 -20.20
CA SER A 274 5.35 2.75 -18.82
C SER A 274 5.53 1.68 -17.73
N TRP A 275 5.30 0.38 -18.03
CA TRP A 275 5.49 -0.72 -17.10
C TRP A 275 6.96 -0.96 -16.73
N GLU A 276 7.91 -0.52 -17.56
CA GLU A 276 9.35 -0.64 -17.29
C GLU A 276 9.79 0.21 -16.08
N LYS A 277 9.04 1.29 -15.75
CA LYS A 277 9.21 2.15 -14.57
C LYS A 277 8.05 2.01 -13.57
N GLY A 278 7.49 0.82 -13.41
CA GLY A 278 6.32 0.61 -12.55
C GLY A 278 6.51 1.03 -11.08
N SER A 279 7.75 1.08 -10.57
CA SER A 279 8.03 1.49 -9.19
C SER A 279 7.82 2.99 -8.99
N VAL A 280 8.44 3.83 -9.78
CA VAL A 280 8.29 5.30 -9.69
C VAL A 280 6.87 5.73 -10.09
N GLU A 281 6.22 5.05 -11.05
CA GLU A 281 4.82 5.33 -11.39
C GLU A 281 3.89 5.11 -10.18
N ASN A 282 4.11 4.04 -9.41
CA ASN A 282 3.33 3.82 -8.19
C ASN A 282 3.61 4.89 -7.14
N THR A 283 4.87 5.32 -7.00
CA THR A 283 5.26 6.43 -6.11
C THR A 283 4.59 7.74 -6.54
N ASN A 284 4.57 8.05 -7.83
CA ASN A 284 3.88 9.22 -8.36
C ASN A 284 2.37 9.20 -8.06
N LYS A 285 1.74 8.01 -8.07
CA LYS A 285 0.34 7.86 -7.63
C LYS A 285 0.15 8.14 -6.14
N LEU A 286 1.17 7.90 -5.30
CA LEU A 286 1.14 8.25 -3.88
C LEU A 286 1.33 9.77 -3.69
N ILE A 287 2.29 10.38 -4.38
CA ILE A 287 2.48 11.83 -4.37
C ILE A 287 1.19 12.57 -4.80
N ARG A 288 0.49 12.04 -5.81
CA ARG A 288 -0.79 12.59 -6.29
C ARG A 288 -1.97 12.47 -5.29
N GLN A 289 -1.77 11.82 -4.16
CA GLN A 289 -2.71 11.89 -3.02
C GLN A 289 -2.66 13.28 -2.36
N TYR A 290 -1.47 13.89 -2.31
CA TYR A 290 -1.19 15.20 -1.68
C TYR A 290 -1.26 16.33 -2.70
N ILE A 291 -0.65 16.13 -3.86
CA ILE A 291 -0.64 17.09 -4.97
C ILE A 291 -1.50 16.53 -6.11
N PRO A 292 -2.81 16.82 -6.17
CA PRO A 292 -3.72 16.27 -7.18
C PRO A 292 -3.29 16.60 -8.60
N LYS A 293 -3.74 15.76 -9.56
CA LYS A 293 -3.49 16.05 -10.98
C LYS A 293 -4.21 17.33 -11.39
N GLY A 294 -3.49 18.23 -12.05
CA GLY A 294 -4.02 19.53 -12.46
C GLY A 294 -3.64 20.68 -11.51
N SER A 295 -3.09 20.38 -10.31
CA SER A 295 -2.59 21.40 -9.39
C SER A 295 -1.41 22.16 -9.99
N ASP A 296 -1.24 23.42 -9.57
CA ASP A 296 -0.04 24.21 -9.80
C ASP A 296 0.99 23.89 -8.72
N ILE A 297 2.09 23.23 -9.10
CA ILE A 297 3.14 22.77 -8.18
C ILE A 297 3.91 23.93 -7.57
N SER A 298 4.00 25.08 -8.26
CA SER A 298 4.70 26.26 -7.75
C SER A 298 4.16 26.75 -6.42
N ARG A 299 2.84 26.56 -6.19
CA ARG A 299 2.13 27.00 -4.98
C ARG A 299 2.42 26.16 -3.73
N TYR A 300 3.03 24.98 -3.88
CA TYR A 300 3.39 24.12 -2.76
C TYR A 300 4.74 24.56 -2.21
N PRO A 301 4.86 25.00 -0.95
CA PRO A 301 6.13 25.33 -0.33
C PRO A 301 7.10 24.12 -0.32
N ASP A 302 8.40 24.37 -0.36
CA ASP A 302 9.41 23.29 -0.33
C ASP A 302 9.29 22.44 0.94
N LYS A 303 8.92 23.06 2.08
CA LYS A 303 8.64 22.36 3.34
C LYS A 303 7.49 21.37 3.22
N GLU A 304 6.44 21.70 2.47
CA GLU A 304 5.31 20.79 2.23
C GLU A 304 5.74 19.62 1.33
N VAL A 305 6.54 19.90 0.29
CA VAL A 305 7.12 18.85 -0.56
C VAL A 305 8.01 17.91 0.26
N GLN A 306 8.82 18.43 1.17
CA GLN A 306 9.62 17.64 2.11
C GLN A 306 8.74 16.80 3.03
N THR A 307 7.67 17.37 3.58
CA THR A 307 6.69 16.62 4.40
C THR A 307 6.07 15.45 3.64
N ILE A 308 5.80 15.62 2.35
CA ILE A 308 5.28 14.54 1.49
C ILE A 308 6.36 13.44 1.32
N GLU A 309 7.61 13.83 1.07
CA GLU A 309 8.75 12.91 0.98
C GLU A 309 8.88 12.08 2.26
N ASP A 310 8.86 12.74 3.42
CA ASP A 310 8.97 12.11 4.74
C ASP A 310 7.82 11.13 4.98
N LYS A 311 6.58 11.51 4.67
CA LYS A 311 5.41 10.62 4.76
C LYS A 311 5.56 9.37 3.89
N LEU A 312 6.10 9.50 2.68
CA LEU A 312 6.32 8.38 1.77
C LEU A 312 7.42 7.43 2.26
N ASN A 313 8.50 7.99 2.81
CA ASN A 313 9.65 7.24 3.29
C ASN A 313 9.40 6.60 4.67
N ASN A 314 8.47 7.14 5.47
CA ASN A 314 8.01 6.57 6.73
C ASN A 314 6.75 5.69 6.58
N ARG A 315 6.30 5.41 5.36
CA ARG A 315 5.13 4.57 5.11
C ARG A 315 5.53 3.13 4.87
N PRO A 316 5.01 2.13 5.64
CA PRO A 316 5.36 0.72 5.49
C PRO A 316 5.06 0.18 4.10
N ARG A 317 5.91 -0.71 3.60
CA ARG A 317 5.72 -1.35 2.29
C ARG A 317 5.62 -2.87 2.43
N LYS A 318 4.58 -3.44 1.87
CA LYS A 318 4.39 -4.91 1.87
C LYS A 318 5.60 -5.65 1.30
N CYS A 319 6.20 -5.12 0.23
CA CYS A 319 7.39 -5.70 -0.41
C CYS A 319 8.67 -5.60 0.44
N LEU A 320 8.67 -4.80 1.52
CA LEU A 320 9.73 -4.69 2.50
C LEU A 320 9.36 -5.38 3.82
N THR A 321 8.45 -6.34 3.78
CA THR A 321 7.92 -7.02 4.97
C THR A 321 7.38 -6.01 6.01
N TYR A 322 6.70 -4.99 5.50
CA TYR A 322 6.12 -3.87 6.26
C TYR A 322 7.12 -3.01 7.05
N GLN A 323 8.40 -3.09 6.74
CA GLN A 323 9.36 -2.05 7.10
C GLN A 323 9.12 -0.81 6.23
N THR A 324 9.51 0.36 6.74
CA THR A 324 9.47 1.60 5.96
C THR A 324 10.71 1.71 5.05
N PRO A 325 10.63 2.44 3.93
CA PRO A 325 11.79 2.74 3.10
C PRO A 325 12.96 3.33 3.89
N LEU A 326 12.67 4.27 4.81
CA LEU A 326 13.68 4.91 5.65
C LEU A 326 14.38 3.90 6.58
N GLU A 327 13.63 3.02 7.26
CA GLU A 327 14.20 1.97 8.11
C GLU A 327 15.14 1.05 7.33
N VAL A 328 14.75 0.69 6.09
CA VAL A 328 15.58 -0.17 5.23
C VAL A 328 16.87 0.55 4.82
N MET A 329 16.80 1.83 4.49
CA MET A 329 17.99 2.62 4.14
C MET A 329 18.94 2.79 5.32
N ILE A 330 18.42 3.13 6.50
CA ILE A 330 19.21 3.27 7.75
C ILE A 330 19.86 1.94 8.12
N LYS A 331 19.06 0.86 8.20
CA LYS A 331 19.55 -0.48 8.56
C LYS A 331 20.69 -0.98 7.69
N ASN A 332 20.74 -0.53 6.44
CA ASN A 332 21.77 -0.94 5.48
C ASN A 332 22.82 0.16 5.23
N ASN A 333 22.88 1.19 6.06
CA ASN A 333 23.83 2.31 5.97
C ASN A 333 23.85 2.97 4.57
N GLN A 334 22.67 3.16 3.98
CA GLN A 334 22.54 3.72 2.61
C GLN A 334 22.33 5.23 2.58
N LEU A 335 22.18 5.89 3.73
CA LEU A 335 22.08 7.34 3.86
C LEU A 335 23.37 7.86 4.47
N LYS A 336 23.88 8.98 3.97
CA LYS A 336 25.05 9.66 4.54
C LYS A 336 24.65 10.32 5.87
N THR A 337 25.55 10.28 6.84
CA THR A 337 25.39 11.04 8.08
C THR A 337 25.55 12.54 7.80
N VAL A 338 25.07 13.37 8.73
CA VAL A 338 25.20 14.83 8.63
C VAL A 338 26.67 15.24 8.49
N GLU A 339 27.58 14.59 9.24
CA GLU A 339 29.02 14.82 9.16
C GLU A 339 29.61 14.49 7.79
N GLN A 340 29.20 13.35 7.20
CA GLN A 340 29.61 12.98 5.86
C GLN A 340 29.10 13.96 4.79
N PHE A 341 27.92 14.55 5.01
CA PHE A 341 27.33 15.54 4.12
C PHE A 341 28.07 16.88 4.19
N ILE A 342 28.43 17.34 5.38
CA ILE A 342 29.20 18.57 5.61
C ILE A 342 30.59 18.44 4.95
N ASN A 343 31.32 17.33 5.17
CA ASN A 343 32.64 17.09 4.61
C ASN A 343 32.67 17.10 3.05
N ILE A 344 31.60 16.65 2.40
CA ILE A 344 31.52 16.70 0.93
C ILE A 344 31.36 18.14 0.44
N ASN A 345 30.58 18.96 1.14
CA ASN A 345 30.35 20.34 0.75
C ASN A 345 31.57 21.25 1.04
N THR A 346 32.31 21.01 2.11
CA THR A 346 33.55 21.72 2.41
C THR A 346 34.67 21.37 1.46
N ASN A 347 34.77 20.12 0.99
CA ASN A 347 35.74 19.70 0.00
C ASN A 347 35.43 20.21 -1.42
N LYS A 348 34.18 20.48 -1.77
CA LYS A 348 33.81 21.10 -3.04
C LYS A 348 34.21 22.59 -3.12
N ASN A 349 34.32 23.25 -1.98
CA ASN A 349 34.68 24.69 -1.89
C ASN A 349 36.17 24.94 -1.70
N LYS A 350 37.04 23.92 -1.66
CA LYS A 350 38.50 24.12 -1.69
C LYS A 350 38.92 24.45 -3.12
N PRO A 351 39.54 25.60 -3.37
CA PRO A 351 40.11 25.91 -4.68
C PRO A 351 41.14 24.81 -5.01
N ARG A 352 41.08 24.29 -6.24
CA ARG A 352 42.13 23.41 -6.76
C ARG A 352 43.42 24.25 -6.81
N VAL A 353 44.28 24.05 -5.83
CA VAL A 353 45.68 24.55 -5.94
C VAL A 353 46.31 23.78 -7.10
N ARG A 354 46.56 24.46 -8.21
CA ARG A 354 47.45 23.95 -9.25
C ARG A 354 48.84 23.90 -8.60
N LEU A 355 49.33 22.71 -8.40
CA LEU A 355 50.77 22.50 -8.25
C LEU A 355 51.39 22.69 -9.64
N GLU A 356 51.85 23.87 -9.93
CA GLU A 356 52.84 24.10 -11.00
C GLU A 356 54.16 23.64 -10.43
N GLY A 357 54.75 22.63 -11.09
CA GLY A 357 56.07 22.09 -10.84
C GLY A 357 56.49 21.31 -12.07
#